data_3a52d10921159c3a398964adc3ff9b97
#
_entry.id   3a52d10921159c3a398964adc3ff9b97
#
_cell.length_a   1.000
_cell.length_b   1.000
_cell.length_c   1.000
_cell.angle_alpha   90.00
_cell.angle_beta   90.00
_cell.angle_gamma   90.00
#
_symmetry.space_group_name_H-M   'P 1'
#
loop_
_entity.id
_entity.type
_entity.pdbx_description
1 polymer ?
#
loop_
_entity_poly.entity_id
_entity_poly.type
_entity_poly.pdbx_seq_one_letter_code
_entity_poly.pdbx_strand_id
1 'polypeptide(L)'
;TPDDAFKSVVYWEQNGATRIDSSERRYVAGTAAMRFVAWINPKKQGVTPIYGLSSIYANDFVSRVNSVQGATVSSVPVTLSVTRASITEVDENAVFGQYSYAGKKHLFVQPFEFFAVDFEFTFVVPKNCASLITIDDPIEC
;
A
#
# COMPACT_ATOMS: atom_id res chain seq x y z
N THR A 1 6.89 -13.32 5.99
CA THR A 1 6.27 -13.86 7.22
C THR A 1 6.89 -13.18 8.42
N PRO A 2 6.10 -12.73 9.42
CA PRO A 2 6.65 -12.17 10.66
C PRO A 2 7.68 -13.10 11.33
N ASP A 3 8.69 -12.51 11.91
CA ASP A 3 9.73 -13.20 12.67
C ASP A 3 10.23 -12.24 13.77
N ASP A 4 10.43 -12.74 14.99
CA ASP A 4 10.85 -11.95 16.15
C ASP A 4 12.26 -11.36 16.03
N ALA A 5 13.05 -11.82 15.06
CA ALA A 5 14.33 -11.22 14.72
C ALA A 5 14.22 -9.83 14.07
N PHE A 6 13.09 -9.54 13.39
CA PHE A 6 12.87 -8.28 12.71
C PHE A 6 12.29 -7.20 13.62
N LYS A 7 12.53 -5.93 13.25
CA LYS A 7 11.91 -4.77 13.90
C LYS A 7 10.46 -4.59 13.43
N SER A 8 10.25 -4.75 12.13
CA SER A 8 8.95 -4.70 11.48
C SER A 8 9.03 -5.42 10.14
N VAL A 9 7.87 -5.86 9.68
CA VAL A 9 7.67 -6.33 8.30
C VAL A 9 6.54 -5.51 7.73
N VAL A 10 6.81 -4.79 6.65
CA VAL A 10 5.81 -3.97 5.96
C VAL A 10 5.89 -4.26 4.47
N TYR A 11 4.74 -4.28 3.82
CA TYR A 11 4.67 -4.48 2.38
C TYR A 11 3.35 -3.95 1.81
N TRP A 12 3.37 -3.75 0.48
CA TRP A 12 2.19 -3.46 -0.29
C TRP A 12 1.79 -4.68 -1.09
N GLU A 13 0.50 -4.89 -1.22
CA GLU A 13 -0.07 -5.90 -2.10
C GLU A 13 -1.22 -5.30 -2.92
N GLN A 14 -1.46 -5.84 -4.09
CA GLN A 14 -2.62 -5.47 -4.89
C GLN A 14 -3.86 -6.13 -4.28
N ASN A 15 -4.88 -5.34 -3.97
CA ASN A 15 -6.13 -5.79 -3.36
C ASN A 15 -7.31 -5.58 -4.29
N GLY A 16 -7.19 -6.07 -5.50
CA GLY A 16 -8.21 -5.97 -6.53
C GLY A 16 -7.63 -5.62 -7.90
N ALA A 17 -8.49 -5.51 -8.89
CA ALA A 17 -8.09 -5.14 -10.24
C ALA A 17 -7.83 -3.63 -10.34
N THR A 18 -6.80 -3.26 -11.08
CA THR A 18 -6.64 -1.90 -11.56
C THR A 18 -7.66 -1.67 -12.68
N ARG A 19 -8.46 -0.62 -12.54
CA ARG A 19 -9.49 -0.26 -13.53
C ARG A 19 -9.07 1.01 -14.26
N ILE A 20 -9.17 0.99 -15.59
CA ILE A 20 -9.01 2.18 -16.41
C ILE A 20 -10.38 2.78 -16.63
N ASP A 21 -10.59 3.99 -16.11
CA ASP A 21 -11.88 4.69 -16.17
C ASP A 21 -11.97 5.56 -17.43
N SER A 22 -10.86 6.13 -17.88
CA SER A 22 -10.77 6.84 -19.16
C SER A 22 -9.39 6.73 -19.78
N SER A 23 -9.36 6.70 -21.11
CA SER A 23 -8.12 6.72 -21.88
C SER A 23 -8.29 7.69 -23.02
N GLU A 24 -7.82 8.91 -22.83
CA GLU A 24 -7.84 9.96 -23.82
C GLU A 24 -6.52 10.05 -24.57
N ARG A 25 -6.45 10.89 -25.62
CA ARG A 25 -5.23 11.05 -26.41
C ARG A 25 -4.02 11.49 -25.55
N ARG A 26 -4.24 12.29 -24.51
CA ARG A 26 -3.19 12.91 -23.71
C ARG A 26 -2.95 12.28 -22.36
N TYR A 27 -3.88 11.49 -21.85
CA TYR A 27 -3.75 10.87 -20.51
C TYR A 27 -4.53 9.56 -20.39
N VAL A 28 -4.17 8.80 -19.37
CA VAL A 28 -4.92 7.65 -18.87
C VAL A 28 -5.29 7.95 -17.43
N ALA A 29 -6.55 7.78 -17.08
CA ALA A 29 -7.02 7.88 -15.71
C ALA A 29 -7.65 6.55 -15.27
N GLY A 30 -7.51 6.22 -14.02
CA GLY A 30 -8.03 4.97 -13.48
C GLY A 30 -8.01 4.91 -11.97
N THR A 31 -8.42 3.76 -11.48
CA THR A 31 -8.53 3.44 -10.06
C THR A 31 -7.74 2.17 -9.76
N ALA A 32 -7.00 2.15 -8.66
CA ALA A 32 -6.27 0.98 -8.18
C ALA A 32 -6.58 0.74 -6.71
N ALA A 33 -6.86 -0.52 -6.37
CA ALA A 33 -7.02 -0.95 -4.98
C ALA A 33 -5.73 -1.62 -4.50
N MET A 34 -5.15 -1.09 -3.43
CA MET A 34 -3.92 -1.56 -2.83
C MET A 34 -4.12 -1.76 -1.33
N ARG A 35 -3.45 -2.77 -0.80
CA ARG A 35 -3.40 -3.01 0.64
C ARG A 35 -1.97 -2.81 1.14
N PHE A 36 -1.84 -2.02 2.18
CA PHE A 36 -0.63 -1.96 2.99
C PHE A 36 -0.78 -2.87 4.20
N VAL A 37 0.20 -3.70 4.45
CA VAL A 37 0.22 -4.61 5.60
C VAL A 37 1.44 -4.33 6.45
N ALA A 38 1.25 -4.23 7.76
CA ALA A 38 2.29 -4.01 8.72
C ALA A 38 2.22 -5.02 9.87
N TRP A 39 3.38 -5.55 10.25
CA TRP A 39 3.62 -6.23 11.49
C TRP A 39 4.80 -5.55 12.21
N ILE A 40 4.63 -5.27 13.48
CA ILE A 40 5.54 -4.44 14.26
C ILE A 40 5.96 -5.20 15.51
N ASN A 41 7.27 -5.18 15.79
CA ASN A 41 7.84 -5.66 17.04
C ASN A 41 8.26 -4.43 17.90
N PRO A 42 7.42 -3.95 18.82
CA PRO A 42 7.69 -2.75 19.60
C PRO A 42 8.98 -2.86 20.39
N LYS A 43 9.28 -4.03 20.96
CA LYS A 43 10.50 -4.27 21.71
C LYS A 43 11.77 -4.02 20.89
N LYS A 44 11.79 -4.48 19.65
CA LYS A 44 12.92 -4.28 18.73
C LYS A 44 13.01 -2.84 18.22
N GLN A 45 11.90 -2.12 18.23
CA GLN A 45 11.85 -0.70 17.88
C GLN A 45 12.21 0.21 19.06
N GLY A 46 12.34 -0.31 20.27
CA GLY A 46 12.55 0.49 21.47
C GLY A 46 11.31 1.26 21.92
N VAL A 47 10.13 0.81 21.49
CA VAL A 47 8.83 1.41 21.84
C VAL A 47 8.19 0.58 22.94
N THR A 48 7.65 1.26 23.96
CA THR A 48 6.86 0.59 25.00
C THR A 48 5.52 0.17 24.41
N PRO A 49 5.16 -1.11 24.46
CA PRO A 49 3.85 -1.56 24.01
C PRO A 49 2.74 -0.90 24.82
N ILE A 50 1.77 -0.30 24.14
CA ILE A 50 0.57 0.29 24.75
C ILE A 50 -0.66 -0.24 24.02
N TYR A 51 -1.78 -0.30 24.72
CA TYR A 51 -3.03 -0.68 24.08
C TYR A 51 -3.39 0.31 22.96
N GLY A 52 -3.74 -0.23 21.78
CA GLY A 52 -4.10 0.59 20.62
C GLY A 52 -2.91 1.17 19.84
N LEU A 53 -1.71 0.66 20.05
CA LEU A 53 -0.51 1.12 19.32
C LEU A 53 -0.66 0.89 17.80
N SER A 54 -1.24 -0.22 17.39
CA SER A 54 -1.58 -0.49 15.98
C SER A 54 -2.47 0.60 15.38
N SER A 55 -3.52 1.01 16.12
CA SER A 55 -4.42 2.08 15.70
C SER A 55 -3.68 3.41 15.53
N ILE A 56 -2.77 3.73 16.43
CA ILE A 56 -1.97 4.97 16.35
C ILE A 56 -1.10 4.94 15.08
N TYR A 57 -0.39 3.85 14.84
CA TYR A 57 0.44 3.69 13.64
C TYR A 57 -0.37 3.70 12.35
N ALA A 58 -1.51 2.99 12.33
CA ALA A 58 -2.37 2.94 11.17
C ALA A 58 -2.94 4.33 10.82
N ASN A 59 -3.41 5.09 11.80
CA ASN A 59 -3.94 6.44 11.58
C ASN A 59 -2.85 7.43 11.13
N ASP A 60 -1.65 7.40 11.74
CA ASP A 60 -0.53 8.23 11.30
C ASP A 60 -0.12 7.89 9.86
N PHE A 61 -0.08 6.61 9.52
CA PHE A 61 0.22 6.14 8.18
C PHE A 61 -0.81 6.62 7.15
N VAL A 62 -2.11 6.47 7.44
CA VAL A 62 -3.19 6.96 6.58
C VAL A 62 -3.08 8.47 6.37
N SER A 63 -2.80 9.23 7.44
CA SER A 63 -2.62 10.68 7.34
C SER A 63 -1.48 11.06 6.40
N ARG A 64 -0.35 10.35 6.49
CA ARG A 64 0.81 10.58 5.61
C ARG A 64 0.51 10.20 4.16
N VAL A 65 -0.13 9.07 3.92
CA VAL A 65 -0.49 8.64 2.56
C VAL A 65 -1.49 9.61 1.94
N ASN A 66 -2.47 10.10 2.70
CA ASN A 66 -3.44 11.09 2.23
C ASN A 66 -2.80 12.45 1.88
N SER A 67 -1.63 12.75 2.43
CA SER A 67 -0.89 13.97 2.09
C SER A 67 -0.13 13.89 0.75
N VAL A 68 -0.01 12.69 0.18
CA VAL A 68 0.67 12.49 -1.11
C VAL A 68 -0.29 12.86 -2.24
N GLN A 69 0.06 13.91 -2.99
CA GLN A 69 -0.75 14.40 -4.11
C GLN A 69 -0.17 14.07 -5.48
N GLY A 70 0.97 13.44 -5.52
CA GLY A 70 1.62 13.07 -6.76
C GLY A 70 2.86 12.22 -6.54
N ALA A 71 3.27 11.56 -7.59
CA ALA A 71 4.46 10.72 -7.64
C ALA A 71 5.13 10.86 -9.01
N THR A 72 6.41 10.52 -9.08
CA THR A 72 7.13 10.42 -10.34
C THR A 72 7.54 8.97 -10.54
N VAL A 73 7.08 8.36 -11.61
CA VAL A 73 7.42 6.98 -11.96
C VAL A 73 8.18 7.00 -13.28
N SER A 74 9.43 6.53 -13.28
CA SER A 74 10.30 6.52 -14.46
C SER A 74 10.34 7.88 -15.19
N SER A 75 10.49 8.96 -14.42
CA SER A 75 10.49 10.36 -14.90
C SER A 75 9.13 10.88 -15.44
N VAL A 76 8.07 10.09 -15.33
CA VAL A 76 6.72 10.51 -15.70
C VAL A 76 5.99 10.99 -14.45
N PRO A 77 5.48 12.24 -14.43
CA PRO A 77 4.67 12.72 -13.32
C PRO A 77 3.31 12.00 -13.33
N VAL A 78 2.93 11.45 -12.20
CA VAL A 78 1.64 10.81 -12.00
C VAL A 78 0.88 11.60 -10.94
N THR A 79 -0.32 12.04 -11.26
CA THR A 79 -1.22 12.57 -10.23
C THR A 79 -1.87 11.40 -9.53
N LEU A 80 -1.73 11.36 -8.21
CA LEU A 80 -2.26 10.31 -7.36
C LEU A 80 -3.12 10.93 -6.27
N SER A 81 -4.27 10.37 -6.01
CA SER A 81 -5.09 10.77 -4.87
C SER A 81 -5.77 9.58 -4.22
N VAL A 82 -5.82 9.60 -2.89
CA VAL A 82 -6.54 8.59 -2.10
C VAL A 82 -8.01 8.98 -2.08
N THR A 83 -8.87 8.06 -2.52
CA THR A 83 -10.32 8.27 -2.48
C THR A 83 -10.96 7.55 -1.30
N ARG A 84 -10.31 6.49 -0.82
CA ARG A 84 -10.79 5.71 0.32
C ARG A 84 -9.62 5.09 1.07
N ALA A 85 -9.72 5.04 2.40
CA ALA A 85 -8.85 4.25 3.26
C ALA A 85 -9.70 3.51 4.30
N SER A 86 -9.39 2.23 4.54
CA SER A 86 -10.05 1.40 5.54
C SER A 86 -9.01 0.63 6.34
N ILE A 87 -9.04 0.75 7.66
CA ILE A 87 -8.08 0.12 8.56
C ILE A 87 -8.68 -1.19 9.07
N THR A 88 -7.88 -2.26 9.02
CA THR A 88 -8.17 -3.56 9.62
C THR A 88 -7.07 -3.88 10.63
N GLU A 89 -7.46 -4.13 11.85
CA GLU A 89 -6.58 -4.49 12.96
C GLU A 89 -7.26 -5.52 13.86
N VAL A 90 -6.49 -6.17 14.74
CA VAL A 90 -7.00 -7.14 15.72
C VAL A 90 -7.27 -8.54 15.15
N ASP A 91 -7.70 -8.68 13.91
CA ASP A 91 -7.98 -9.97 13.27
C ASP A 91 -6.82 -10.40 12.36
N GLU A 92 -6.00 -11.37 12.83
CA GLU A 92 -4.89 -11.89 12.05
C GLU A 92 -5.32 -12.53 10.73
N ASN A 93 -6.53 -13.12 10.68
CA ASN A 93 -7.01 -13.73 9.44
C ASN A 93 -7.40 -12.66 8.41
N ALA A 94 -7.96 -11.55 8.85
CA ALA A 94 -8.29 -10.44 7.97
C ALA A 94 -7.03 -9.71 7.47
N VAL A 95 -6.00 -9.60 8.31
CA VAL A 95 -4.73 -8.94 7.96
C VAL A 95 -3.82 -9.84 7.12
N PHE A 96 -3.69 -11.11 7.50
CA PHE A 96 -2.71 -12.04 6.92
C PHE A 96 -3.34 -13.24 6.21
N GLY A 97 -4.64 -13.21 5.90
CA GLY A 97 -5.41 -14.34 5.38
C GLY A 97 -4.88 -14.96 4.08
N GLN A 98 -4.07 -14.22 3.31
CA GLN A 98 -3.43 -14.72 2.10
C GLN A 98 -2.15 -15.52 2.36
N TYR A 99 -1.66 -15.53 3.61
CA TYR A 99 -0.38 -16.12 3.96
C TYR A 99 -0.54 -17.28 4.94
N SER A 100 0.25 -18.33 4.75
CA SER A 100 0.39 -19.37 5.75
C SER A 100 1.30 -18.90 6.88
N TYR A 101 0.76 -18.82 8.09
CA TYR A 101 1.50 -18.48 9.30
C TYR A 101 1.42 -19.61 10.36
N ALA A 102 1.22 -20.86 9.91
CA ALA A 102 1.24 -22.02 10.78
C ALA A 102 2.55 -22.05 11.61
N GLY A 103 2.43 -22.25 12.92
CA GLY A 103 3.56 -22.21 13.86
C GLY A 103 4.04 -20.78 14.23
N LYS A 104 3.48 -19.73 13.68
CA LYS A 104 3.86 -18.34 13.96
C LYS A 104 2.78 -17.55 14.72
N LYS A 105 1.72 -18.18 15.18
CA LYS A 105 0.59 -17.51 15.87
C LYS A 105 1.01 -16.70 17.09
N HIS A 106 2.08 -17.09 17.76
CA HIS A 106 2.61 -16.36 18.92
C HIS A 106 3.09 -14.94 18.55
N LEU A 107 3.35 -14.66 17.27
CA LEU A 107 3.76 -13.35 16.79
C LEU A 107 2.57 -12.40 16.49
N PHE A 108 1.34 -12.87 16.68
CA PHE A 108 0.11 -12.09 16.49
C PHE A 108 -0.60 -11.75 17.80
N VAL A 109 0.05 -12.05 18.91
CA VAL A 109 -0.44 -11.68 20.26
C VAL A 109 0.51 -10.67 20.90
N GLN A 110 0.00 -9.94 21.89
CA GLN A 110 0.81 -8.99 22.64
C GLN A 110 2.19 -9.57 23.03
N PRO A 111 3.29 -8.83 22.91
CA PRO A 111 3.37 -7.37 22.64
C PRO A 111 3.45 -6.97 21.17
N PHE A 112 3.30 -7.89 20.24
CA PHE A 112 3.37 -7.61 18.81
C PHE A 112 2.11 -6.91 18.33
N GLU A 113 2.27 -6.01 17.36
CA GLU A 113 1.21 -5.22 16.77
C GLU A 113 1.14 -5.50 15.27
N PHE A 114 -0.06 -5.49 14.73
CA PHE A 114 -0.25 -5.64 13.29
C PHE A 114 -1.51 -4.92 12.84
N PHE A 115 -1.48 -4.48 11.58
CA PHE A 115 -2.64 -3.89 10.92
C PHE A 115 -2.52 -3.99 9.41
N ALA A 116 -3.63 -3.84 8.72
CA ALA A 116 -3.67 -3.60 7.29
C ALA A 116 -4.47 -2.34 7.00
N VAL A 117 -4.12 -1.65 5.93
CA VAL A 117 -4.91 -0.52 5.41
C VAL A 117 -5.20 -0.78 3.95
N ASP A 118 -6.47 -0.88 3.63
CA ASP A 118 -6.95 -0.94 2.27
C ASP A 118 -7.13 0.47 1.72
N PHE A 119 -6.47 0.77 0.63
CA PHE A 119 -6.55 2.04 -0.07
C PHE A 119 -7.17 1.87 -1.44
N GLU A 120 -8.00 2.82 -1.81
CA GLU A 120 -8.40 3.05 -3.19
C GLU A 120 -7.75 4.34 -3.67
N PHE A 121 -6.98 4.24 -4.74
CA PHE A 121 -6.28 5.35 -5.37
C PHE A 121 -6.91 5.66 -6.71
N THR A 122 -7.14 6.93 -6.98
CA THR A 122 -7.30 7.40 -8.36
C THR A 122 -5.95 7.91 -8.88
N PHE A 123 -5.68 7.64 -10.13
CA PHE A 123 -4.45 8.09 -10.78
C PHE A 123 -4.74 8.71 -12.15
N VAL A 124 -3.90 9.67 -12.51
CA VAL A 124 -3.85 10.23 -13.86
C VAL A 124 -2.40 10.20 -14.34
N VAL A 125 -2.17 9.51 -15.44
CA VAL A 125 -0.86 9.36 -16.06
C VAL A 125 -0.91 10.08 -17.42
N PRO A 126 -0.10 11.13 -17.65
CA PRO A 126 0.01 11.71 -18.96
C PRO A 126 0.64 10.71 -19.94
N LYS A 127 0.07 10.60 -21.12
CA LYS A 127 0.67 9.86 -22.22
C LYS A 127 1.81 10.69 -22.81
N ASN A 128 3.02 10.24 -22.58
CA ASN A 128 4.18 10.84 -23.22
C ASN A 128 4.60 9.96 -24.38
N CYS A 129 4.20 10.32 -25.58
CA CYS A 129 4.46 9.54 -26.79
C CYS A 129 5.95 9.34 -27.08
N ALA A 130 6.81 10.20 -26.54
CA ALA A 130 8.25 10.12 -26.75
C ALA A 130 8.97 9.06 -25.90
N SER A 131 8.34 8.53 -24.83
CA SER A 131 9.02 7.68 -23.87
C SER A 131 8.53 6.22 -23.85
N LEU A 132 7.52 5.87 -24.62
CA LEU A 132 6.85 4.59 -24.38
C LEU A 132 7.31 3.44 -25.25
N ILE A 133 7.91 3.62 -26.42
CA ILE A 133 8.35 2.49 -27.25
C ILE A 133 9.46 2.91 -28.20
N THR A 134 10.61 2.28 -28.12
CA THR A 134 11.50 2.01 -29.23
C THR A 134 10.98 0.80 -30.01
N ILE A 135 9.89 0.97 -30.73
CA ILE A 135 9.51 0.05 -31.80
C ILE A 135 9.74 0.83 -33.08
N ASP A 136 10.34 0.19 -34.05
CA ASP A 136 10.74 0.78 -35.35
C ASP A 136 9.56 1.30 -36.22
N ASP A 137 8.36 1.30 -35.72
CA ASP A 137 7.19 1.89 -36.38
C ASP A 137 6.75 3.18 -35.71
N PRO A 138 6.58 4.28 -36.46
CA PRO A 138 6.06 5.54 -35.91
C PRO A 138 4.61 5.35 -35.49
N ILE A 139 4.38 5.27 -34.18
CA ILE A 139 3.02 5.35 -33.63
C ILE A 139 2.62 6.84 -33.70
N GLU A 140 1.68 7.15 -34.56
CA GLU A 140 1.06 8.48 -34.57
C GLU A 140 0.29 8.69 -33.25
N CYS A 141 0.70 9.65 -32.47
CA CYS A 141 0.01 10.08 -31.24
C CYS A 141 -1.12 11.08 -31.52
#